data_ff20c00b17e780dd92f618fa774ac450
#
_entry.id   ff20c00b17e780dd92f618fa774ac450
#
_cell.length_a   1.000
_cell.length_b   1.000
_cell.length_c   1.000
_cell.angle_alpha   90.00
_cell.angle_beta   90.00
_cell.angle_gamma   90.00
#
_symmetry.space_group_name_H-M   'P 1'
#
loop_
_entity.id
_entity.type
_entity.pdbx_description
1 polymer ?
#
loop_
_entity_poly.entity_id
_entity_poly.type
_entity_poly.pdbx_seq_one_letter_code
_entity_poly.pdbx_strand_id
1 'polypeptide(L)'
;AHGAAYTVAPKVFHELGAELVLVGVEPNGMNINDKVGATSPQSIRDAVLSSGADLGIALDGDGDRIIMVDGKGGVYDGDKLLYVIAKAAVAAGGANGVVGTLMSNLGFEHAVGRLGLPFARAKVGDRYVLELMHANGWKLGGENSGHIICLDRHTTGDGIIAGLQVLAALRQQNARLEDMCADLTFYPQKLVNVPIKPGFAWAD
;
A
#
# COMPACT_ATOMS: atom_id res chain seq x y z
N ALA A 1 -6.06 -12.50 -5.73
CA ALA A 1 -5.68 -13.32 -4.54
C ALA A 1 -6.58 -14.54 -4.32
N HIS A 2 -7.47 -14.84 -5.28
CA HIS A 2 -8.58 -15.78 -5.08
C HIS A 2 -9.38 -15.43 -3.80
N GLY A 3 -9.46 -14.13 -3.49
CA GLY A 3 -10.01 -13.59 -2.24
C GLY A 3 -11.34 -12.86 -2.42
N ALA A 4 -11.80 -12.17 -1.38
CA ALA A 4 -13.12 -11.54 -1.31
C ALA A 4 -13.39 -10.52 -2.45
N ALA A 5 -12.37 -9.81 -2.91
CA ALA A 5 -12.49 -8.76 -3.92
C ALA A 5 -12.54 -9.27 -5.38
N TYR A 6 -12.54 -10.58 -5.63
CA TYR A 6 -12.36 -11.16 -6.97
C TYR A 6 -13.45 -10.77 -7.99
N THR A 7 -14.64 -10.43 -7.56
CA THR A 7 -15.72 -9.96 -8.42
C THR A 7 -15.85 -8.45 -8.46
N VAL A 8 -15.57 -7.78 -7.34
CA VAL A 8 -15.79 -6.33 -7.18
C VAL A 8 -14.67 -5.54 -7.83
N ALA A 9 -13.40 -5.87 -7.52
CA ALA A 9 -12.25 -5.13 -8.02
C ALA A 9 -12.20 -5.06 -9.56
N PRO A 10 -12.35 -6.18 -10.31
CA PRO A 10 -12.38 -6.12 -11.76
C PRO A 10 -13.49 -5.20 -12.32
N LYS A 11 -14.68 -5.24 -11.73
CA LYS A 11 -15.81 -4.41 -12.18
C LYS A 11 -15.50 -2.92 -11.97
N VAL A 12 -14.99 -2.55 -10.79
CA VAL A 12 -14.63 -1.16 -10.46
C VAL A 12 -13.64 -0.60 -11.47
N PHE A 13 -12.54 -1.31 -11.72
CA PHE A 13 -11.51 -0.83 -12.65
C PHE A 13 -11.99 -0.84 -14.11
N HIS A 14 -12.80 -1.82 -14.52
CA HIS A 14 -13.39 -1.87 -15.85
C HIS A 14 -14.36 -0.70 -16.10
N GLU A 15 -15.23 -0.37 -15.15
CA GLU A 15 -16.14 0.76 -15.23
C GLU A 15 -15.42 2.12 -15.35
N LEU A 16 -14.18 2.20 -14.84
CA LEU A 16 -13.30 3.36 -15.01
C LEU A 16 -12.53 3.37 -16.34
N GLY A 17 -12.78 2.39 -17.21
CA GLY A 17 -12.21 2.31 -18.56
C GLY A 17 -10.89 1.57 -18.65
N ALA A 18 -10.50 0.80 -17.62
CA ALA A 18 -9.30 -0.01 -17.69
C ALA A 18 -9.53 -1.28 -18.54
N GLU A 19 -8.55 -1.61 -19.38
CA GLU A 19 -8.44 -2.94 -20.00
C GLU A 19 -7.74 -3.87 -19.00
N LEU A 20 -8.33 -5.03 -18.73
CA LEU A 20 -7.93 -5.87 -17.59
C LEU A 20 -7.36 -7.22 -18.02
N VAL A 21 -6.20 -7.55 -17.46
CA VAL A 21 -5.66 -8.92 -17.41
C VAL A 21 -5.86 -9.46 -16.01
N LEU A 22 -6.71 -10.48 -15.85
CA LEU A 22 -7.13 -10.98 -14.53
C LEU A 22 -6.23 -12.12 -14.06
N VAL A 23 -5.74 -12.02 -12.82
CA VAL A 23 -4.90 -13.02 -12.17
C VAL A 23 -5.45 -13.34 -10.79
N GLY A 24 -5.60 -14.61 -10.45
CA GLY A 24 -6.05 -15.03 -9.13
C GLY A 24 -7.50 -14.65 -8.82
N VAL A 25 -8.42 -14.85 -9.79
CA VAL A 25 -9.86 -14.52 -9.69
C VAL A 25 -10.77 -15.76 -9.69
N GLU A 26 -10.23 -16.94 -9.43
CA GLU A 26 -10.96 -18.22 -9.40
C GLU A 26 -10.88 -18.85 -8.00
N PRO A 27 -11.62 -18.33 -7.00
CA PRO A 27 -11.59 -18.88 -5.65
C PRO A 27 -12.26 -20.27 -5.61
N ASN A 28 -11.63 -21.21 -4.92
CA ASN A 28 -12.16 -22.55 -4.70
C ASN A 28 -12.35 -22.90 -3.20
N GLY A 29 -12.18 -21.92 -2.31
CA GLY A 29 -12.28 -22.07 -0.87
C GLY A 29 -10.98 -22.53 -0.18
N MET A 30 -9.97 -22.98 -0.94
CA MET A 30 -8.69 -23.49 -0.40
C MET A 30 -7.47 -22.74 -0.94
N ASN A 31 -7.62 -21.91 -1.96
CA ASN A 31 -6.53 -21.27 -2.70
C ASN A 31 -6.36 -19.78 -2.44
N ILE A 32 -6.96 -19.24 -1.38
CA ILE A 32 -6.79 -17.82 -1.01
C ILE A 32 -5.31 -17.51 -0.76
N ASN A 33 -4.80 -16.48 -1.41
CA ASN A 33 -3.37 -16.06 -1.39
C ASN A 33 -2.36 -17.14 -1.88
N ASP A 34 -2.82 -18.22 -2.47
CA ASP A 34 -1.90 -19.27 -2.93
C ASP A 34 -1.10 -18.79 -4.15
N LYS A 35 0.13 -18.36 -3.91
CA LYS A 35 1.10 -17.85 -4.89
C LYS A 35 0.60 -16.67 -5.74
N VAL A 36 -0.43 -15.96 -5.28
CA VAL A 36 -1.01 -14.78 -5.94
C VAL A 36 -1.36 -13.69 -4.92
N GLY A 37 -1.64 -12.48 -5.41
CA GLY A 37 -2.09 -11.36 -4.60
C GLY A 37 -0.97 -10.60 -3.91
N ALA A 38 -1.34 -9.69 -3.00
CA ALA A 38 -0.41 -8.76 -2.32
C ALA A 38 0.65 -9.49 -1.48
N THR A 39 0.35 -10.70 -1.00
CA THR A 39 1.30 -11.53 -0.24
C THR A 39 2.30 -12.28 -1.12
N SER A 40 2.09 -12.28 -2.44
CA SER A 40 2.93 -12.96 -3.43
C SER A 40 3.08 -12.11 -4.69
N PRO A 41 3.75 -10.94 -4.62
CA PRO A 41 3.77 -9.94 -5.69
C PRO A 41 4.48 -10.41 -6.97
N GLN A 42 5.20 -11.53 -6.93
CA GLN A 42 5.87 -12.08 -8.11
C GLN A 42 4.87 -12.42 -9.23
N SER A 43 3.70 -12.98 -8.89
CA SER A 43 2.69 -13.37 -9.87
C SER A 43 2.15 -12.18 -10.67
N ILE A 44 1.87 -11.06 -10.00
CA ILE A 44 1.39 -9.86 -10.68
C ILE A 44 2.51 -9.18 -11.47
N ARG A 45 3.75 -9.21 -10.98
CA ARG A 45 4.92 -8.71 -11.71
C ARG A 45 5.11 -9.47 -13.02
N ASP A 46 5.07 -10.79 -12.99
CA ASP A 46 5.22 -11.62 -14.17
C ASP A 46 4.07 -11.41 -15.18
N ALA A 47 2.85 -11.22 -14.68
CA ALA A 47 1.70 -10.88 -15.50
C ALA A 47 1.84 -9.52 -16.19
N VAL A 48 2.29 -8.48 -15.48
CA VAL A 48 2.56 -7.15 -16.05
C VAL A 48 3.60 -7.24 -17.16
N LEU A 49 4.73 -7.88 -16.89
CA LEU A 49 5.83 -7.99 -17.87
C LEU A 49 5.45 -8.82 -19.11
N SER A 50 4.66 -9.87 -18.92
CA SER A 50 4.26 -10.75 -20.04
C SER A 50 3.13 -10.17 -20.90
N SER A 51 2.22 -9.39 -20.30
CA SER A 51 1.09 -8.78 -21.02
C SER A 51 1.42 -7.38 -21.57
N GLY A 52 2.49 -6.75 -21.09
CA GLY A 52 2.80 -5.34 -21.41
C GLY A 52 1.85 -4.35 -20.76
N ALA A 53 1.20 -4.72 -19.65
CA ALA A 53 0.29 -3.83 -18.94
C ALA A 53 1.02 -2.61 -18.34
N ASP A 54 0.36 -1.47 -18.30
CA ASP A 54 0.92 -0.24 -17.74
C ASP A 54 1.12 -0.33 -16.22
N LEU A 55 0.23 -1.04 -15.53
CA LEU A 55 0.23 -1.23 -14.08
C LEU A 55 -0.32 -2.59 -13.68
N GLY A 56 0.18 -3.14 -12.59
CA GLY A 56 -0.40 -4.26 -11.89
C GLY A 56 -0.95 -3.85 -10.52
N ILE A 57 -2.11 -4.38 -10.15
CA ILE A 57 -2.74 -4.19 -8.84
C ILE A 57 -2.97 -5.56 -8.22
N ALA A 58 -2.38 -5.80 -7.07
CA ALA A 58 -2.56 -7.02 -6.32
C ALA A 58 -3.20 -6.73 -4.96
N LEU A 59 -4.32 -7.37 -4.68
CA LEU A 59 -5.00 -7.34 -3.39
C LEU A 59 -4.69 -8.63 -2.63
N ASP A 60 -4.83 -8.63 -1.32
CA ASP A 60 -4.75 -9.85 -0.53
C ASP A 60 -6.12 -10.55 -0.35
N GLY A 61 -6.22 -11.49 0.58
CA GLY A 61 -7.35 -12.39 0.68
C GLY A 61 -8.68 -11.72 1.03
N ASP A 62 -8.70 -10.79 1.95
CA ASP A 62 -9.87 -10.01 2.36
C ASP A 62 -9.95 -8.65 1.67
N GLY A 63 -8.90 -8.27 0.91
CA GLY A 63 -8.90 -7.09 0.04
C GLY A 63 -8.58 -5.78 0.76
N ASP A 64 -8.08 -5.85 2.00
CA ASP A 64 -7.71 -4.69 2.80
C ASP A 64 -6.30 -4.18 2.54
N ARG A 65 -5.45 -4.99 1.86
CA ARG A 65 -4.07 -4.66 1.48
C ARG A 65 -3.91 -4.62 -0.04
N ILE A 66 -2.99 -3.74 -0.46
CA ILE A 66 -2.64 -3.54 -1.86
C ILE A 66 -1.12 -3.49 -2.05
N ILE A 67 -0.66 -4.11 -3.12
CA ILE A 67 0.66 -3.92 -3.72
C ILE A 67 0.44 -3.53 -5.18
N MET A 68 1.26 -2.64 -5.70
CA MET A 68 1.22 -2.29 -7.12
C MET A 68 2.54 -2.58 -7.81
N VAL A 69 2.49 -2.75 -9.12
CA VAL A 69 3.65 -3.00 -9.98
C VAL A 69 3.58 -2.06 -11.17
N ASP A 70 4.68 -1.39 -11.49
CA ASP A 70 4.77 -0.57 -12.70
C ASP A 70 5.00 -1.41 -13.97
N GLY A 71 4.86 -0.79 -15.14
CA GLY A 71 5.03 -1.47 -16.44
C GLY A 71 6.45 -2.03 -16.68
N LYS A 72 7.43 -1.71 -15.84
CA LYS A 72 8.80 -2.24 -15.89
C LYS A 72 9.04 -3.37 -14.87
N GLY A 73 8.01 -3.74 -14.11
CA GLY A 73 8.08 -4.77 -13.07
C GLY A 73 8.62 -4.27 -11.72
N GLY A 74 8.71 -2.98 -11.51
CA GLY A 74 9.03 -2.38 -10.20
C GLY A 74 7.88 -2.60 -9.21
N VAL A 75 8.18 -3.12 -8.00
CA VAL A 75 7.18 -3.41 -6.97
C VAL A 75 7.07 -2.25 -5.99
N TYR A 76 5.84 -1.86 -5.68
CA TYR A 76 5.49 -0.77 -4.77
C TYR A 76 4.68 -1.31 -3.60
N ASP A 77 5.30 -1.29 -2.44
CA ASP A 77 4.71 -1.67 -1.17
C ASP A 77 3.85 -0.55 -0.56
N GLY A 78 3.26 -0.80 0.61
CA GLY A 78 2.39 0.16 1.27
C GLY A 78 3.05 1.49 1.58
N ASP A 79 4.33 1.51 1.98
CA ASP A 79 5.05 2.76 2.27
C ASP A 79 5.21 3.62 1.00
N LYS A 80 5.53 3.00 -0.14
CA LYS A 80 5.65 3.72 -1.43
C LYS A 80 4.30 4.23 -1.91
N LEU A 81 3.25 3.40 -1.82
CA LEU A 81 1.91 3.79 -2.26
C LEU A 81 1.33 4.90 -1.38
N LEU A 82 1.51 4.81 -0.07
CA LEU A 82 1.10 5.86 0.87
C LEU A 82 1.87 7.17 0.61
N TYR A 83 3.16 7.09 0.25
CA TYR A 83 3.94 8.26 -0.18
C TYR A 83 3.35 8.94 -1.42
N VAL A 84 2.95 8.17 -2.44
CA VAL A 84 2.29 8.70 -3.66
C VAL A 84 1.01 9.44 -3.30
N ILE A 85 0.17 8.85 -2.44
CA ILE A 85 -1.07 9.46 -1.98
C ILE A 85 -0.78 10.75 -1.18
N ALA A 86 0.18 10.71 -0.25
CA ALA A 86 0.56 11.88 0.55
C ALA A 86 1.09 13.03 -0.31
N LYS A 87 1.95 12.73 -1.31
CA LYS A 87 2.50 13.71 -2.24
C LYS A 87 1.41 14.41 -3.06
N ALA A 88 0.43 13.65 -3.55
CA ALA A 88 -0.71 14.21 -4.27
C ALA A 88 -1.63 15.03 -3.34
N ALA A 89 -1.85 14.57 -2.11
CA ALA A 89 -2.65 15.27 -1.13
C ALA A 89 -2.01 16.62 -0.71
N VAL A 90 -0.68 16.68 -0.58
CA VAL A 90 0.05 17.95 -0.36
C VAL A 90 -0.15 18.91 -1.52
N ALA A 91 -0.01 18.43 -2.76
CA ALA A 91 -0.21 19.25 -3.95
C ALA A 91 -1.64 19.83 -4.04
N ALA A 92 -2.62 19.11 -3.50
CA ALA A 92 -4.01 19.55 -3.41
C ALA A 92 -4.33 20.40 -2.14
N GLY A 93 -3.34 20.62 -1.27
CA GLY A 93 -3.51 21.39 -0.01
C GLY A 93 -4.31 20.65 1.08
N GLY A 94 -4.45 19.32 0.98
CA GLY A 94 -5.34 18.51 1.83
C GLY A 94 -4.65 17.62 2.87
N ALA A 95 -3.33 17.53 2.91
CA ALA A 95 -2.60 16.69 3.86
C ALA A 95 -2.13 17.47 5.08
N ASN A 96 -2.22 16.86 6.26
CA ASN A 96 -1.80 17.45 7.53
C ASN A 96 -0.85 16.56 8.36
N GLY A 97 -0.57 15.35 7.91
CA GLY A 97 0.36 14.40 8.52
C GLY A 97 0.15 12.98 8.03
N VAL A 98 1.11 12.11 8.31
CA VAL A 98 1.07 10.69 7.92
C VAL A 98 1.44 9.82 9.11
N VAL A 99 0.65 8.78 9.34
CA VAL A 99 0.97 7.73 10.32
C VAL A 99 1.50 6.50 9.60
N GLY A 100 2.72 6.11 9.95
CA GLY A 100 3.27 4.81 9.61
C GLY A 100 3.34 3.87 10.82
N THR A 101 4.10 2.80 10.73
CA THR A 101 4.35 1.89 11.85
C THR A 101 5.84 1.83 12.21
N LEU A 102 6.17 1.10 13.26
CA LEU A 102 7.56 0.77 13.61
C LEU A 102 8.29 0.02 12.48
N MET A 103 7.54 -0.64 11.58
CA MET A 103 8.07 -1.36 10.42
C MET A 103 8.24 -0.50 9.18
N SER A 104 7.68 0.72 9.14
CA SER A 104 7.84 1.63 8.00
C SER A 104 9.30 1.99 7.76
N ASN A 105 9.70 2.00 6.48
CA ASN A 105 11.07 2.31 6.10
C ASN A 105 11.44 3.75 6.51
N LEU A 106 12.63 3.95 7.07
CA LEU A 106 13.11 5.27 7.47
C LEU A 106 13.19 6.24 6.29
N GLY A 107 13.46 5.74 5.08
CA GLY A 107 13.46 6.54 3.87
C GLY A 107 12.08 7.11 3.52
N PHE A 108 11.01 6.38 3.84
CA PHE A 108 9.63 6.87 3.71
C PHE A 108 9.35 8.01 4.69
N GLU A 109 9.69 7.86 5.97
CA GLU A 109 9.57 8.94 6.97
C GLU A 109 10.31 10.21 6.53
N HIS A 110 11.56 10.08 6.09
CA HIS A 110 12.33 11.21 5.58
C HIS A 110 11.70 11.84 4.33
N ALA A 111 11.12 11.04 3.44
CA ALA A 111 10.46 11.54 2.25
C ALA A 111 9.18 12.33 2.59
N VAL A 112 8.37 11.83 3.53
CA VAL A 112 7.20 12.55 4.08
C VAL A 112 7.63 13.87 4.72
N GLY A 113 8.72 13.87 5.49
CA GLY A 113 9.28 15.10 6.06
C GLY A 113 9.70 16.13 5.00
N ARG A 114 10.25 15.70 3.85
CA ARG A 114 10.57 16.60 2.73
C ARG A 114 9.33 17.21 2.06
N LEU A 115 8.17 16.55 2.17
CA LEU A 115 6.89 17.13 1.74
C LEU A 115 6.35 18.21 2.72
N GLY A 116 7.03 18.45 3.83
CA GLY A 116 6.58 19.37 4.88
C GLY A 116 5.53 18.78 5.80
N LEU A 117 5.32 17.46 5.78
CA LEU A 117 4.35 16.79 6.64
C LEU A 117 5.01 16.20 7.89
N PRO A 118 4.38 16.28 9.05
CA PRO A 118 4.77 15.50 10.22
C PRO A 118 4.50 14.00 9.97
N PHE A 119 5.35 13.16 10.55
CA PHE A 119 5.24 11.72 10.52
C PHE A 119 5.20 11.16 11.95
N ALA A 120 4.34 10.18 12.20
CA ALA A 120 4.27 9.49 13.48
C ALA A 120 4.29 7.97 13.27
N ARG A 121 4.93 7.25 14.21
CA ARG A 121 5.01 5.79 14.17
C ARG A 121 4.07 5.16 15.19
N ALA A 122 3.11 4.40 14.71
CA ALA A 122 2.27 3.53 15.54
C ALA A 122 2.97 2.20 15.82
N LYS A 123 2.48 1.45 16.79
CA LYS A 123 2.74 0.01 16.88
C LYS A 123 2.23 -0.67 15.60
N VAL A 124 2.80 -1.83 15.27
CA VAL A 124 2.32 -2.64 14.13
C VAL A 124 0.90 -3.11 14.39
N GLY A 125 0.03 -2.92 13.40
CA GLY A 125 -1.39 -3.26 13.43
C GLY A 125 -2.26 -2.05 13.06
N ASP A 126 -3.19 -2.27 12.15
CA ASP A 126 -4.14 -1.31 11.59
C ASP A 126 -4.86 -0.48 12.66
N ARG A 127 -5.31 -1.13 13.72
CA ARG A 127 -5.94 -0.50 14.88
C ARG A 127 -5.06 0.58 15.49
N TYR A 128 -3.77 0.33 15.69
CA TYR A 128 -2.86 1.30 16.31
C TYR A 128 -2.57 2.48 15.37
N VAL A 129 -2.52 2.21 14.06
CA VAL A 129 -2.41 3.25 13.04
C VAL A 129 -3.64 4.15 13.12
N LEU A 130 -4.84 3.58 13.11
CA LEU A 130 -6.11 4.30 13.16
C LEU A 130 -6.26 5.12 14.46
N GLU A 131 -5.93 4.54 15.62
CA GLU A 131 -5.94 5.23 16.91
C GLU A 131 -5.02 6.47 16.89
N LEU A 132 -3.80 6.34 16.35
CA LEU A 132 -2.85 7.43 16.27
C LEU A 132 -3.26 8.51 15.23
N MET A 133 -3.89 8.10 14.11
CA MET A 133 -4.49 9.02 13.15
C MET A 133 -5.56 9.90 13.80
N HIS A 134 -6.48 9.29 14.55
CA HIS A 134 -7.52 10.03 15.27
C HIS A 134 -6.94 10.96 16.34
N ALA A 135 -5.95 10.50 17.11
CA ALA A 135 -5.32 11.31 18.14
C ALA A 135 -4.64 12.57 17.58
N ASN A 136 -4.08 12.51 16.38
CA ASN A 136 -3.44 13.64 15.72
C ASN A 136 -4.40 14.42 14.78
N GLY A 137 -5.61 13.95 14.55
CA GLY A 137 -6.53 14.52 13.56
C GLY A 137 -6.01 14.36 12.11
N TRP A 138 -5.18 13.34 11.84
CA TRP A 138 -4.59 13.09 10.52
C TRP A 138 -5.44 12.11 9.72
N LYS A 139 -5.42 12.29 8.40
CA LYS A 139 -6.29 11.53 7.48
C LYS A 139 -5.58 10.41 6.72
N LEU A 140 -4.26 10.39 6.74
CA LEU A 140 -3.45 9.42 6.00
C LEU A 140 -2.62 8.57 6.96
N GLY A 141 -2.67 7.27 6.76
CA GLY A 141 -1.84 6.32 7.50
C GLY A 141 -1.83 4.95 6.84
N GLY A 142 -0.92 4.10 7.28
CA GLY A 142 -0.86 2.74 6.76
C GLY A 142 0.39 1.99 7.20
N GLU A 143 0.53 0.81 6.63
CA GLU A 143 1.59 -0.13 6.88
C GLU A 143 2.32 -0.51 5.59
N ASN A 144 3.58 -0.86 5.69
CA ASN A 144 4.37 -1.35 4.55
C ASN A 144 3.78 -2.63 3.92
N SER A 145 2.95 -3.38 4.67
CA SER A 145 2.20 -4.54 4.17
C SER A 145 1.18 -4.20 3.08
N GLY A 146 0.84 -2.92 2.89
CA GLY A 146 -0.14 -2.45 1.92
C GLY A 146 -1.51 -2.10 2.52
N HIS A 147 -1.69 -2.20 3.85
CA HIS A 147 -2.90 -1.72 4.52
C HIS A 147 -2.83 -0.19 4.61
N ILE A 148 -3.61 0.51 3.78
CA ILE A 148 -3.59 1.96 3.64
C ILE A 148 -4.96 2.53 4.05
N ILE A 149 -4.94 3.53 4.92
CA ILE A 149 -6.13 4.20 5.46
C ILE A 149 -6.17 5.65 4.94
N CYS A 150 -7.27 6.00 4.30
CA CYS A 150 -7.59 7.35 3.83
C CYS A 150 -8.91 7.77 4.46
N LEU A 151 -8.87 8.39 5.66
CA LEU A 151 -10.07 8.67 6.48
C LEU A 151 -11.08 9.65 5.85
N ASP A 152 -10.68 10.42 4.85
CA ASP A 152 -11.58 11.24 4.06
C ASP A 152 -12.33 10.46 2.98
N ARG A 153 -12.02 9.17 2.80
CA ARG A 153 -12.63 8.26 1.83
C ARG A 153 -13.33 7.08 2.48
N HIS A 154 -12.70 6.47 3.48
CA HIS A 154 -13.21 5.29 4.15
C HIS A 154 -12.73 5.22 5.61
N THR A 155 -13.44 4.48 6.45
CA THR A 155 -13.18 4.39 7.90
C THR A 155 -12.11 3.35 8.27
N THR A 156 -11.66 2.52 7.33
CA THR A 156 -10.64 1.49 7.51
C THR A 156 -9.78 1.36 6.26
N GLY A 157 -8.80 0.48 6.26
CA GLY A 157 -8.05 0.10 5.07
C GLY A 157 -8.94 -0.61 4.05
N ASP A 158 -8.77 -0.25 2.79
CA ASP A 158 -9.42 -0.89 1.63
C ASP A 158 -8.47 -0.79 0.44
N GLY A 159 -8.05 -1.94 -0.08
CA GLY A 159 -7.08 -2.01 -1.16
C GLY A 159 -7.63 -1.45 -2.48
N ILE A 160 -8.93 -1.55 -2.75
CA ILE A 160 -9.54 -0.95 -3.94
C ILE A 160 -9.54 0.57 -3.81
N ILE A 161 -10.00 1.11 -2.69
CA ILE A 161 -10.00 2.55 -2.43
C ILE A 161 -8.57 3.11 -2.47
N ALA A 162 -7.62 2.43 -1.82
CA ALA A 162 -6.21 2.84 -1.85
C ALA A 162 -5.65 2.85 -3.28
N GLY A 163 -5.93 1.80 -4.07
CA GLY A 163 -5.56 1.73 -5.49
C GLY A 163 -6.15 2.89 -6.30
N LEU A 164 -7.42 3.21 -6.08
CA LEU A 164 -8.08 4.36 -6.73
C LEU A 164 -7.45 5.70 -6.34
N GLN A 165 -7.02 5.87 -5.07
CA GLN A 165 -6.32 7.10 -4.67
C GLN A 165 -4.95 7.20 -5.36
N VAL A 166 -4.21 6.08 -5.50
CA VAL A 166 -2.95 6.08 -6.27
C VAL A 166 -3.21 6.42 -7.74
N LEU A 167 -4.18 5.78 -8.39
CA LEU A 167 -4.52 6.06 -9.80
C LEU A 167 -4.96 7.52 -10.00
N ALA A 168 -5.75 8.06 -9.07
CA ALA A 168 -6.15 9.47 -9.09
C ALA A 168 -4.93 10.40 -8.97
N ALA A 169 -3.98 10.07 -8.08
CA ALA A 169 -2.73 10.82 -7.93
C ALA A 169 -1.90 10.83 -9.21
N LEU A 170 -1.72 9.66 -9.86
CA LEU A 170 -1.00 9.55 -11.13
C LEU A 170 -1.67 10.39 -12.22
N ARG A 171 -3.00 10.32 -12.32
CA ARG A 171 -3.78 11.07 -13.31
C ARG A 171 -3.68 12.58 -13.10
N GLN A 172 -3.83 13.04 -11.84
CA GLN A 172 -3.78 14.47 -11.49
C GLN A 172 -2.41 15.08 -11.76
N GLN A 173 -1.34 14.32 -11.49
CA GLN A 173 0.05 14.76 -11.70
C GLN A 173 0.55 14.50 -13.12
N ASN A 174 -0.24 13.83 -13.97
CA ASN A 174 0.16 13.35 -15.29
C ASN A 174 1.51 12.61 -15.22
N ALA A 175 1.68 11.74 -14.24
CA ALA A 175 2.93 11.06 -13.92
C ALA A 175 2.73 9.55 -13.88
N ARG A 176 3.81 8.80 -14.08
CA ARG A 176 3.85 7.35 -13.85
C ARG A 176 4.16 7.05 -12.39
N LEU A 177 3.95 5.82 -11.98
CA LEU A 177 4.16 5.37 -10.61
C LEU A 177 5.65 5.50 -10.20
N GLU A 178 6.57 5.14 -11.10
CA GLU A 178 8.00 5.30 -10.89
C GLU A 178 8.40 6.78 -10.72
N ASP A 179 7.80 7.70 -11.49
CA ASP A 179 8.12 9.12 -11.42
C ASP A 179 7.67 9.74 -10.08
N MET A 180 6.51 9.31 -9.58
CA MET A 180 6.00 9.77 -8.30
C MET A 180 6.89 9.36 -7.13
N CYS A 181 7.61 8.24 -7.26
CA CYS A 181 8.53 7.72 -6.25
C CYS A 181 10.02 8.01 -6.54
N ALA A 182 10.36 8.79 -7.57
CA ALA A 182 11.75 9.00 -7.99
C ALA A 182 12.63 9.67 -6.90
N ASP A 183 12.03 10.46 -6.03
CA ASP A 183 12.66 11.12 -4.88
C ASP A 183 12.60 10.31 -3.58
N LEU A 184 12.01 9.11 -3.61
CA LEU A 184 11.89 8.21 -2.46
C LEU A 184 13.02 7.19 -2.46
N THR A 185 13.96 7.33 -1.54
CA THR A 185 15.06 6.37 -1.35
C THR A 185 14.82 5.53 -0.12
N PHE A 186 14.63 4.23 -0.29
CA PHE A 186 14.53 3.30 0.83
C PHE A 186 15.91 2.94 1.39
N TYR A 187 16.01 2.94 2.69
CA TYR A 187 17.19 2.42 3.38
C TYR A 187 17.12 0.90 3.50
N PRO A 188 18.26 0.20 3.48
CA PRO A 188 18.30 -1.23 3.77
C PRO A 188 17.70 -1.53 5.15
N GLN A 189 16.77 -2.47 5.20
CA GLN A 189 16.10 -2.90 6.41
C GLN A 189 16.25 -4.41 6.58
N LYS A 190 16.58 -4.86 7.78
CA LYS A 190 16.74 -6.28 8.09
C LYS A 190 15.94 -6.64 9.34
N LEU A 191 15.07 -7.62 9.22
CA LEU A 191 14.41 -8.26 10.35
C LEU A 191 15.36 -9.32 10.93
N VAL A 192 15.67 -9.21 12.21
CA VAL A 192 16.50 -10.20 12.93
C VAL A 192 15.67 -10.80 14.05
N ASN A 193 15.39 -12.09 13.95
CA ASN A 193 14.75 -12.85 15.03
C ASN A 193 15.83 -13.30 16.03
N VAL A 194 15.69 -12.85 17.27
CA VAL A 194 16.61 -13.23 18.37
C VAL A 194 15.89 -14.23 19.27
N PRO A 195 16.38 -15.46 19.39
CA PRO A 195 15.82 -16.41 20.34
C PRO A 195 16.09 -15.93 21.77
N ILE A 196 15.04 -15.87 22.58
CA ILE A 196 15.11 -15.51 23.99
C ILE A 196 14.93 -16.75 24.87
N LYS A 197 15.62 -16.79 26.03
CA LYS A 197 15.43 -17.86 27.00
C LYS A 197 14.06 -17.73 27.67
N PRO A 198 13.40 -18.86 28.04
CA PRO A 198 12.20 -18.80 28.86
C PRO A 198 12.41 -17.97 30.13
N GLY A 199 11.47 -17.08 30.45
CA GLY A 199 11.54 -16.19 31.61
C GLY A 199 12.30 -14.88 31.38
N PHE A 200 12.77 -14.58 30.15
CA PHE A 200 13.33 -13.28 29.81
C PHE A 200 12.20 -12.23 29.78
N ALA A 201 12.30 -11.20 30.60
CA ALA A 201 11.41 -10.04 30.57
C ALA A 201 12.10 -8.90 29.82
N TRP A 202 11.39 -8.27 28.90
CA TRP A 202 11.83 -7.02 28.30
C TRP A 202 11.69 -5.90 29.33
N ALA A 203 12.71 -5.08 29.45
CA ALA A 203 12.53 -3.79 30.12
C ALA A 203 11.72 -2.87 29.17
N ASP A 204 10.71 -2.21 29.73
CA ASP A 204 9.89 -1.24 29.00
C ASP A 204 10.70 0.00 28.62
#